data_980bd786d8a5ca3e2fc4d6145c1b06c3
#
_entry.id   980bd786d8a5ca3e2fc4d6145c1b06c3
#
_cell.length_a   1.000
_cell.length_b   1.000
_cell.length_c   1.000
_cell.angle_alpha   90.00
_cell.angle_beta   90.00
_cell.angle_gamma   90.00
#
_symmetry.space_group_name_H-M   'P 1'
#
loop_
_entity.id
_entity.type
_entity.pdbx_description
1 polymer ?
#
loop_
_entity_poly.entity_id
_entity_poly.type
_entity_poly.pdbx_seq_one_letter_code
_entity_poly.pdbx_strand_id
1 'polypeptide(L)'
;MKNIRYKFKIYKNGFTLAEVLITLVVIGVVAALTIPTAINRMQREELRSQFKKAYSATAQAVQKMKIDYGDTIYDMNSDTAASFRNRFMQYFSLSCSDNCVVKSNYKNYTNDANEYLENHLSNNFIAQDGAVYGFSKGNASNVLYITIDVNGLKNPNRWGYDVFTFYISNNDLKPCEIGVPTHNITCGSVGLDGNLNGAGCAAKAIFDKDYFKNLP
;
A
#
# COMPACT_ATOMS: atom_id res chain seq x y z
N MET A 1 77.61 -5.88 26.16
CA MET A 1 76.36 -5.57 25.39
C MET A 1 75.44 -4.74 26.28
N LYS A 2 75.21 -3.44 25.93
CA LYS A 2 74.33 -2.56 26.71
C LYS A 2 72.87 -2.72 26.17
N ASN A 3 71.97 -3.22 27.01
CA ASN A 3 70.53 -3.28 26.69
C ASN A 3 69.93 -1.87 26.76
N ILE A 4 69.61 -1.29 25.62
CA ILE A 4 68.86 -0.04 25.53
C ILE A 4 67.36 -0.38 25.59
N ARG A 5 66.69 -0.10 26.74
CA ARG A 5 65.24 -0.19 26.88
C ARG A 5 64.60 1.12 26.43
N TYR A 6 63.92 1.09 25.31
CA TYR A 6 63.04 2.19 24.88
C TYR A 6 61.80 2.21 25.73
N LYS A 7 61.59 3.25 26.55
CA LYS A 7 60.32 3.51 27.23
C LYS A 7 59.41 4.27 26.27
N PHE A 8 58.44 3.60 25.71
CA PHE A 8 57.36 4.28 25.00
C PHE A 8 56.46 4.99 26.03
N LYS A 9 56.45 6.34 25.95
CA LYS A 9 55.57 7.18 26.75
C LYS A 9 54.21 7.25 26.05
N ILE A 10 53.24 6.42 26.47
CA ILE A 10 51.84 6.48 25.99
C ILE A 10 51.21 7.68 26.66
N TYR A 11 50.99 8.74 25.87
CA TYR A 11 50.17 9.87 26.30
C TYR A 11 48.69 9.43 26.25
N LYS A 12 48.09 9.18 27.38
CA LYS A 12 46.64 9.00 27.48
C LYS A 12 45.98 10.37 27.52
N ASN A 13 45.62 10.88 26.36
CA ASN A 13 44.74 12.04 26.28
C ASN A 13 43.30 11.56 26.59
N GLY A 14 42.79 11.92 27.75
CA GLY A 14 41.38 11.72 28.11
C GLY A 14 40.53 12.85 27.56
N PHE A 15 39.30 12.55 27.14
CA PHE A 15 38.32 13.58 26.76
C PHE A 15 37.87 14.39 27.98
N THR A 16 37.65 15.67 27.79
CA THR A 16 37.04 16.53 28.81
C THR A 16 35.53 16.31 28.88
N LEU A 17 34.93 16.53 30.05
CA LEU A 17 33.48 16.45 30.22
C LEU A 17 32.73 17.41 29.26
N ALA A 18 33.30 18.57 29.01
CA ALA A 18 32.75 19.58 28.12
C ALA A 18 32.72 19.10 26.66
N GLU A 19 33.79 18.47 26.16
CA GLU A 19 33.84 17.91 24.80
C GLU A 19 32.79 16.82 24.58
N VAL A 20 32.60 15.92 25.57
CA VAL A 20 31.58 14.87 25.50
C VAL A 20 30.18 15.48 25.49
N LEU A 21 29.92 16.48 26.35
CA LEU A 21 28.62 17.15 26.40
C LEU A 21 28.28 17.86 25.10
N ILE A 22 29.23 18.62 24.53
CA ILE A 22 29.01 19.32 23.26
C ILE A 22 28.77 18.36 22.12
N THR A 23 29.54 17.27 22.03
CA THR A 23 29.36 16.27 20.97
C THR A 23 28.01 15.57 21.06
N LEU A 24 27.54 15.22 22.27
CA LEU A 24 26.23 14.61 22.49
C LEU A 24 25.09 15.55 22.08
N VAL A 25 25.20 16.84 22.43
CA VAL A 25 24.18 17.84 22.03
C VAL A 25 24.12 17.97 20.51
N VAL A 26 25.27 18.10 19.83
CA VAL A 26 25.32 18.23 18.38
C VAL A 26 24.73 16.97 17.69
N ILE A 27 25.14 15.78 18.12
CA ILE A 27 24.60 14.52 17.58
C ILE A 27 23.07 14.44 17.83
N GLY A 28 22.61 14.80 19.01
CA GLY A 28 21.20 14.79 19.37
C GLY A 28 20.34 15.72 18.47
N VAL A 29 20.80 16.93 18.22
CA VAL A 29 20.09 17.87 17.34
C VAL A 29 20.09 17.39 15.88
N VAL A 30 21.21 16.92 15.37
CA VAL A 30 21.30 16.39 13.99
C VAL A 30 20.40 15.17 13.84
N ALA A 31 20.43 14.23 14.79
CA ALA A 31 19.58 13.04 14.77
C ALA A 31 18.09 13.40 14.83
N ALA A 32 17.69 14.34 15.69
CA ALA A 32 16.30 14.78 15.82
C ALA A 32 15.72 15.36 14.53
N LEU A 33 16.53 16.03 13.72
CA LEU A 33 16.11 16.61 12.43
C LEU A 33 16.15 15.61 11.28
N THR A 34 17.06 14.65 11.29
CA THR A 34 17.29 13.75 10.14
C THR A 34 16.50 12.45 10.21
N ILE A 35 16.31 11.87 11.41
CA ILE A 35 15.67 10.58 11.58
C ILE A 35 14.22 10.57 11.06
N PRO A 36 13.32 11.53 11.41
CA PRO A 36 11.95 11.51 10.93
C PRO A 36 11.85 11.55 9.41
N THR A 37 12.68 12.35 8.76
CA THR A 37 12.72 12.47 7.29
C THR A 37 13.16 11.17 6.64
N ALA A 38 14.17 10.51 7.19
CA ALA A 38 14.66 9.23 6.70
C ALA A 38 13.61 8.12 6.84
N ILE A 39 12.92 8.05 7.99
CA ILE A 39 11.85 7.07 8.24
C ILE A 39 10.70 7.26 7.24
N ASN A 40 10.21 8.48 7.06
CA ASN A 40 9.14 8.77 6.12
C ASN A 40 9.50 8.37 4.68
N ARG A 41 10.74 8.62 4.27
CA ARG A 41 11.22 8.21 2.95
C ARG A 41 11.24 6.69 2.80
N MET A 42 11.73 5.98 3.81
CA MET A 42 11.77 4.51 3.79
C MET A 42 10.36 3.91 3.72
N GLN A 43 9.41 4.42 4.50
CA GLN A 43 8.02 3.97 4.48
C GLN A 43 7.37 4.17 3.10
N ARG A 44 7.62 5.31 2.44
CA ARG A 44 7.09 5.59 1.10
C ARG A 44 7.67 4.66 0.03
N GLU A 45 8.95 4.35 0.08
CA GLU A 45 9.58 3.39 -0.84
C GLU A 45 9.10 1.95 -0.55
N GLU A 46 8.86 1.60 0.71
CA GLU A 46 8.25 0.32 1.09
C GLU A 46 6.85 0.19 0.50
N LEU A 47 5.98 1.18 0.69
CA LEU A 47 4.62 1.20 0.10
C LEU A 47 4.66 1.08 -1.41
N ARG A 48 5.58 1.79 -2.07
CA ARG A 48 5.78 1.68 -3.52
C ARG A 48 6.14 0.26 -3.95
N SER A 49 7.01 -0.40 -3.20
CA SER A 49 7.43 -1.79 -3.48
C SER A 49 6.27 -2.76 -3.28
N GLN A 50 5.54 -2.62 -2.17
CA GLN A 50 4.36 -3.43 -1.84
C GLN A 50 3.25 -3.23 -2.89
N PHE A 51 2.98 -2.00 -3.32
CA PHE A 51 2.03 -1.70 -4.38
C PHE A 51 2.38 -2.41 -5.69
N LYS A 52 3.63 -2.30 -6.15
CA LYS A 52 4.09 -2.96 -7.38
C LYS A 52 3.97 -4.49 -7.29
N LYS A 53 4.32 -5.05 -6.15
CA LYS A 53 4.19 -6.48 -5.89
C LYS A 53 2.73 -6.93 -5.96
N ALA A 54 1.83 -6.23 -5.23
CA ALA A 54 0.41 -6.54 -5.20
C ALA A 54 -0.24 -6.39 -6.58
N TYR A 55 0.05 -5.31 -7.31
CA TYR A 55 -0.41 -5.11 -8.67
C TYR A 55 0.06 -6.23 -9.61
N SER A 56 1.35 -6.57 -9.57
CA SER A 56 1.90 -7.65 -10.40
C SER A 56 1.27 -9.01 -10.08
N ALA A 57 1.09 -9.34 -8.81
CA ALA A 57 0.43 -10.57 -8.38
C ALA A 57 -1.03 -10.62 -8.85
N THR A 58 -1.77 -9.52 -8.74
CA THR A 58 -3.14 -9.39 -9.20
C THR A 58 -3.24 -9.56 -10.71
N ALA A 59 -2.37 -8.90 -11.47
CA ALA A 59 -2.34 -9.02 -12.93
C ALA A 59 -2.02 -10.46 -13.38
N GLN A 60 -1.08 -11.12 -12.73
CA GLN A 60 -0.76 -12.52 -13.00
C GLN A 60 -1.92 -13.46 -12.66
N ALA A 61 -2.61 -13.25 -11.56
CA ALA A 61 -3.79 -14.01 -11.17
C ALA A 61 -4.90 -13.89 -12.22
N VAL A 62 -5.19 -12.66 -12.69
CA VAL A 62 -6.16 -12.40 -13.75
C VAL A 62 -5.76 -13.13 -15.05
N GLN A 63 -4.48 -13.11 -15.44
CA GLN A 63 -4.02 -13.84 -16.63
C GLN A 63 -4.17 -15.36 -16.49
N LYS A 64 -3.86 -15.91 -15.33
CA LYS A 64 -4.08 -17.35 -15.04
C LYS A 64 -5.56 -17.70 -15.09
N MET A 65 -6.43 -16.86 -14.52
CA MET A 65 -7.88 -17.06 -14.63
C MET A 65 -8.37 -17.12 -16.07
N LYS A 66 -7.82 -16.30 -16.97
CA LYS A 66 -8.16 -16.36 -18.39
C LYS A 66 -7.80 -17.71 -19.01
N ILE A 67 -6.69 -18.29 -18.60
CA ILE A 67 -6.27 -19.60 -19.09
C ILE A 67 -7.20 -20.70 -18.57
N ASP A 68 -7.57 -20.65 -17.29
CA ASP A 68 -8.32 -21.71 -16.62
C ASP A 68 -9.84 -21.65 -16.90
N TYR A 69 -10.40 -20.44 -17.05
CA TYR A 69 -11.84 -20.18 -17.22
C TYR A 69 -12.24 -19.70 -18.62
N GLY A 70 -11.24 -19.51 -19.53
CA GLY A 70 -11.48 -19.03 -20.88
C GLY A 70 -11.80 -17.54 -20.98
N ASP A 71 -12.54 -17.16 -22.03
CA ASP A 71 -12.77 -15.75 -22.37
C ASP A 71 -13.66 -14.96 -21.41
N THR A 72 -14.28 -15.61 -20.41
CA THR A 72 -15.15 -14.93 -19.46
C THR A 72 -14.75 -15.25 -18.04
N ILE A 73 -13.86 -14.42 -17.46
CA ILE A 73 -13.44 -14.58 -16.05
C ILE A 73 -14.46 -14.00 -15.07
N TYR A 74 -15.30 -13.08 -15.51
CA TYR A 74 -16.35 -12.45 -14.74
C TYR A 74 -17.57 -12.19 -15.61
N ASP A 75 -18.71 -12.81 -15.25
CA ASP A 75 -20.00 -12.54 -15.87
C ASP A 75 -20.86 -11.65 -14.96
N MET A 76 -21.20 -10.49 -15.47
CA MET A 76 -21.96 -9.47 -14.72
C MET A 76 -23.35 -9.95 -14.28
N ASN A 77 -23.95 -10.90 -14.99
CA ASN A 77 -25.30 -11.37 -14.73
C ASN A 77 -25.36 -12.52 -13.72
N SER A 78 -24.35 -13.39 -13.75
CA SER A 78 -24.34 -14.63 -12.93
C SER A 78 -23.35 -14.57 -11.77
N ASP A 79 -22.27 -13.78 -11.86
CA ASP A 79 -21.28 -13.71 -10.82
C ASP A 79 -21.60 -12.72 -9.70
N THR A 80 -21.33 -13.14 -8.49
CA THR A 80 -21.24 -12.28 -7.31
C THR A 80 -19.78 -11.92 -7.02
N ALA A 81 -19.55 -10.89 -6.22
CA ALA A 81 -18.22 -10.55 -5.75
C ALA A 81 -17.58 -11.73 -4.98
N ALA A 82 -18.38 -12.46 -4.21
CA ALA A 82 -17.92 -13.63 -3.46
C ALA A 82 -17.54 -14.81 -4.38
N SER A 83 -18.32 -15.08 -5.44
CA SER A 83 -18.00 -16.16 -6.40
C SER A 83 -16.70 -15.87 -7.15
N PHE A 84 -16.51 -14.62 -7.58
CA PHE A 84 -15.26 -14.22 -8.21
C PHE A 84 -14.08 -14.32 -7.24
N ARG A 85 -14.22 -13.83 -5.99
CA ARG A 85 -13.19 -13.98 -4.95
C ARG A 85 -12.76 -15.43 -4.79
N ASN A 86 -13.71 -16.36 -4.70
CA ASN A 86 -13.42 -17.77 -4.47
C ASN A 86 -12.59 -18.40 -5.60
N ARG A 87 -12.80 -17.96 -6.85
CA ARG A 87 -11.95 -18.36 -7.98
C ARG A 87 -10.60 -17.66 -7.95
N PHE A 88 -10.59 -16.37 -7.67
CA PHE A 88 -9.38 -15.53 -7.71
C PHE A 88 -8.37 -15.91 -6.61
N MET A 89 -8.85 -16.19 -5.39
CA MET A 89 -7.96 -16.52 -4.27
C MET A 89 -7.17 -17.82 -4.46
N GLN A 90 -7.57 -18.71 -5.38
CA GLN A 90 -6.86 -19.95 -5.67
C GLN A 90 -5.46 -19.70 -6.26
N TYR A 91 -5.19 -18.51 -6.77
CA TYR A 91 -3.89 -18.11 -7.33
C TYR A 91 -2.95 -17.50 -6.30
N PHE A 92 -3.34 -17.49 -5.02
CA PHE A 92 -2.56 -16.93 -3.92
C PHE A 92 -2.29 -17.95 -2.83
N SER A 93 -1.14 -17.82 -2.18
CA SER A 93 -0.95 -18.42 -0.86
C SER A 93 -1.64 -17.54 0.17
N LEU A 94 -2.48 -18.15 1.03
CA LEU A 94 -3.38 -17.43 1.92
C LEU A 94 -2.91 -17.50 3.38
N SER A 95 -3.04 -16.38 4.09
CA SER A 95 -3.01 -16.33 5.55
C SER A 95 -4.41 -16.51 6.14
N CYS A 96 -5.42 -15.97 5.45
CA CYS A 96 -6.82 -16.07 5.83
C CYS A 96 -7.68 -16.03 4.57
N SER A 97 -8.70 -16.89 4.49
CA SER A 97 -9.45 -17.15 3.24
C SER A 97 -10.83 -16.51 3.16
N ASP A 98 -11.43 -16.08 4.26
CA ASP A 98 -12.80 -15.55 4.23
C ASP A 98 -13.05 -14.51 5.32
N ASN A 99 -13.55 -13.34 4.90
CA ASN A 99 -13.97 -12.23 5.76
C ASN A 99 -12.97 -11.93 6.90
N CYS A 100 -11.70 -11.89 6.54
CA CYS A 100 -10.56 -11.81 7.45
C CYS A 100 -10.41 -10.43 8.10
N VAL A 101 -10.95 -9.40 7.47
CA VAL A 101 -10.91 -8.02 7.95
C VAL A 101 -12.29 -7.66 8.43
N VAL A 102 -12.40 -7.47 9.74
CA VAL A 102 -13.57 -6.87 10.35
C VAL A 102 -13.46 -5.35 10.15
N LYS A 103 -14.54 -4.70 9.76
CA LYS A 103 -14.67 -3.24 9.55
C LYS A 103 -13.81 -2.47 10.52
N SER A 104 -12.81 -1.76 10.03
CA SER A 104 -11.95 -0.98 10.87
C SER A 104 -11.33 0.20 10.12
N ASN A 105 -11.66 1.40 10.54
CA ASN A 105 -10.89 2.64 10.39
C ASN A 105 -10.29 2.94 9.00
N TYR A 106 -10.91 2.47 7.92
CA TYR A 106 -10.50 2.83 6.59
C TYR A 106 -10.92 4.27 6.27
N LYS A 107 -10.06 4.97 5.56
CA LYS A 107 -10.19 6.40 5.31
C LYS A 107 -10.11 6.71 3.81
N ASN A 108 -10.80 7.77 3.40
CA ASN A 108 -10.64 8.32 2.06
C ASN A 108 -9.28 9.05 1.92
N TYR A 109 -9.01 9.61 0.76
CA TYR A 109 -7.77 10.35 0.50
C TYR A 109 -7.58 11.58 1.41
N THR A 110 -8.64 12.19 1.89
CA THR A 110 -8.62 13.36 2.81
C THR A 110 -8.56 12.99 4.28
N ASN A 111 -8.45 11.69 4.59
CA ASN A 111 -8.33 11.17 5.97
C ASN A 111 -9.66 11.11 6.75
N ASP A 112 -10.80 11.20 6.08
CA ASP A 112 -12.11 11.02 6.69
C ASP A 112 -12.50 9.55 6.73
N ALA A 113 -13.23 9.13 7.75
CA ALA A 113 -13.76 7.77 7.85
C ALA A 113 -14.64 7.45 6.64
N ASN A 114 -14.52 6.25 6.07
CA ASN A 114 -15.16 5.94 4.81
C ASN A 114 -15.80 4.55 4.76
N GLU A 115 -17.11 4.50 4.99
CA GLU A 115 -17.91 3.27 4.83
C GLU A 115 -17.86 2.68 3.41
N TYR A 116 -17.69 3.50 2.38
CA TYR A 116 -17.58 3.01 0.99
C TYR A 116 -16.34 2.18 0.79
N LEU A 117 -15.22 2.59 1.37
CA LEU A 117 -13.99 1.79 1.31
C LEU A 117 -14.16 0.48 2.07
N GLU A 118 -14.83 0.48 3.21
CA GLU A 118 -15.16 -0.75 3.94
C GLU A 118 -16.02 -1.71 3.09
N ASN A 119 -16.97 -1.17 2.32
CA ASN A 119 -17.76 -1.97 1.39
C ASN A 119 -16.94 -2.50 0.22
N HIS A 120 -15.96 -1.74 -0.29
CA HIS A 120 -15.01 -2.20 -1.30
C HIS A 120 -14.08 -3.29 -0.80
N LEU A 121 -13.81 -3.34 0.49
CA LEU A 121 -13.04 -4.39 1.15
C LEU A 121 -13.93 -5.50 1.74
N SER A 122 -15.19 -5.56 1.38
CA SER A 122 -16.06 -6.72 1.67
C SER A 122 -15.59 -7.94 0.85
N ASN A 123 -16.09 -9.14 1.21
CA ASN A 123 -15.67 -10.39 0.56
C ASN A 123 -14.13 -10.49 0.43
N ASN A 124 -13.42 -10.32 1.53
CA ASN A 124 -11.97 -10.22 1.52
C ASN A 124 -11.25 -11.53 1.87
N PHE A 125 -9.98 -11.60 1.48
CA PHE A 125 -9.00 -12.54 2.00
C PHE A 125 -7.68 -11.83 2.30
N ILE A 126 -6.80 -12.46 3.07
CA ILE A 126 -5.44 -11.98 3.33
C ILE A 126 -4.46 -12.95 2.68
N ALA A 127 -3.60 -12.43 1.81
CA ALA A 127 -2.51 -13.18 1.24
C ALA A 127 -1.40 -13.43 2.27
N GLN A 128 -0.52 -14.40 2.00
CA GLN A 128 0.54 -14.77 2.93
C GLN A 128 1.54 -13.63 3.21
N ASP A 129 1.66 -12.68 2.31
CA ASP A 129 2.50 -11.49 2.49
C ASP A 129 1.83 -10.37 3.30
N GLY A 130 0.60 -10.60 3.75
CA GLY A 130 -0.17 -9.70 4.58
C GLY A 130 -1.07 -8.73 3.82
N ALA A 131 -0.98 -8.65 2.49
CA ALA A 131 -1.87 -7.80 1.70
C ALA A 131 -3.34 -8.28 1.79
N VAL A 132 -4.27 -7.34 1.92
CA VAL A 132 -5.71 -7.61 1.95
C VAL A 132 -6.28 -7.36 0.57
N TYR A 133 -7.05 -8.33 0.08
CA TYR A 133 -7.78 -8.24 -1.18
C TYR A 133 -9.28 -8.27 -0.92
N GLY A 134 -9.96 -7.21 -1.27
CA GLY A 134 -11.41 -7.09 -1.15
C GLY A 134 -12.10 -7.02 -2.51
N PHE A 135 -13.33 -7.52 -2.56
CA PHE A 135 -14.11 -7.61 -3.80
C PHE A 135 -15.49 -7.04 -3.60
N SER A 136 -15.89 -6.16 -4.50
CA SER A 136 -17.21 -5.56 -4.48
C SER A 136 -17.77 -5.42 -5.89
N LYS A 137 -19.09 -5.46 -6.01
CA LYS A 137 -19.81 -5.21 -7.25
C LYS A 137 -20.41 -3.81 -7.20
N GLY A 138 -20.13 -3.00 -8.22
CA GLY A 138 -20.72 -1.67 -8.34
C GLY A 138 -22.17 -1.74 -8.76
N ASN A 139 -23.06 -1.09 -8.01
CA ASN A 139 -24.50 -1.14 -8.26
C ASN A 139 -24.91 -0.44 -9.57
N ALA A 140 -24.23 0.67 -9.93
CA ALA A 140 -24.61 1.48 -11.08
C ALA A 140 -23.95 1.09 -12.41
N SER A 141 -22.81 0.40 -12.36
CA SER A 141 -21.98 0.12 -13.54
C SER A 141 -21.78 -1.37 -13.82
N ASN A 142 -22.35 -2.25 -13.02
CA ASN A 142 -22.12 -3.70 -13.10
C ASN A 142 -20.64 -4.09 -13.17
N VAL A 143 -19.77 -3.27 -12.60
CA VAL A 143 -18.32 -3.45 -12.60
C VAL A 143 -17.92 -4.22 -11.36
N LEU A 144 -17.00 -5.17 -11.51
CA LEU A 144 -16.34 -5.81 -10.39
C LEU A 144 -15.10 -5.02 -9.99
N TYR A 145 -15.07 -4.58 -8.75
CA TYR A 145 -13.91 -3.92 -8.15
C TYR A 145 -13.05 -4.91 -7.38
N ILE A 146 -11.76 -4.73 -7.49
CA ILE A 146 -10.72 -5.39 -6.69
C ILE A 146 -9.99 -4.30 -5.93
N THR A 147 -10.18 -4.23 -4.63
CA THR A 147 -9.51 -3.25 -3.77
C THR A 147 -8.43 -3.95 -2.97
N ILE A 148 -7.24 -3.40 -2.97
CA ILE A 148 -6.06 -4.00 -2.37
C ILE A 148 -5.50 -3.04 -1.33
N ASP A 149 -5.40 -3.50 -0.10
CA ASP A 149 -4.62 -2.87 0.95
C ASP A 149 -3.23 -3.54 0.94
N VAL A 150 -2.23 -2.82 0.47
CA VAL A 150 -0.93 -3.39 0.11
C VAL A 150 -0.03 -3.68 1.31
N ASN A 151 -0.26 -2.99 2.44
CA ASN A 151 0.48 -3.20 3.69
C ASN A 151 -0.35 -3.93 4.75
N GLY A 152 -1.56 -4.34 4.40
CA GLY A 152 -2.51 -5.02 5.27
C GLY A 152 -3.09 -4.10 6.35
N LEU A 153 -3.30 -4.63 7.54
CA LEU A 153 -3.95 -3.88 8.63
C LEU A 153 -3.07 -2.80 9.28
N LYS A 154 -1.91 -2.47 8.69
CA LYS A 154 -1.04 -1.40 9.16
C LYS A 154 -1.58 -0.05 8.70
N ASN A 155 -1.55 0.93 9.61
CA ASN A 155 -1.90 2.30 9.23
C ASN A 155 -1.06 2.82 8.06
N PRO A 156 -1.65 3.72 7.22
CA PRO A 156 -2.82 4.56 7.50
C PRO A 156 -4.18 3.99 7.10
N ASN A 157 -4.29 2.84 6.40
CA ASN A 157 -5.51 2.25 5.86
C ASN A 157 -6.32 3.28 5.05
N ARG A 158 -5.68 3.88 4.06
CA ARG A 158 -6.17 5.07 3.39
C ARG A 158 -6.10 4.94 1.87
N TRP A 159 -7.20 5.26 1.21
CA TRP A 159 -7.23 5.29 -0.25
C TRP A 159 -6.17 6.22 -0.83
N GLY A 160 -5.44 5.72 -1.82
CA GLY A 160 -4.36 6.45 -2.45
C GLY A 160 -3.05 6.51 -1.66
N TYR A 161 -2.98 5.87 -0.50
CA TYR A 161 -1.74 5.69 0.27
C TYR A 161 -1.26 4.24 0.23
N ASP A 162 -2.02 3.37 0.87
CA ASP A 162 -1.79 1.94 0.99
C ASP A 162 -2.98 1.12 0.45
N VAL A 163 -4.11 1.77 0.15
CA VAL A 163 -5.29 1.13 -0.44
C VAL A 163 -5.51 1.64 -1.86
N PHE A 164 -5.63 0.70 -2.80
CA PHE A 164 -5.77 0.97 -4.23
C PHE A 164 -6.86 0.12 -4.84
N THR A 165 -7.66 0.70 -5.74
CA THR A 165 -8.79 0.03 -6.37
C THR A 165 -8.56 -0.16 -7.86
N PHE A 166 -8.87 -1.37 -8.31
CA PHE A 166 -8.85 -1.82 -9.69
C PHE A 166 -10.24 -2.30 -10.07
N TYR A 167 -10.48 -2.52 -11.35
CA TYR A 167 -11.71 -3.13 -11.82
C TYR A 167 -11.46 -4.08 -12.97
N ILE A 168 -12.38 -5.02 -13.18
CA ILE A 168 -12.36 -5.94 -14.32
C ILE A 168 -13.24 -5.35 -15.42
N SER A 169 -12.64 -5.18 -16.61
CA SER A 169 -13.33 -4.75 -17.82
C SER A 169 -12.80 -5.52 -19.01
N ASN A 170 -13.71 -6.11 -19.79
CA ASN A 170 -13.35 -6.96 -20.93
C ASN A 170 -12.35 -8.06 -20.56
N ASN A 171 -12.55 -8.68 -19.40
CA ASN A 171 -11.67 -9.69 -18.81
C ASN A 171 -10.24 -9.22 -18.49
N ASP A 172 -9.99 -7.93 -18.50
CA ASP A 172 -8.70 -7.35 -18.14
C ASP A 172 -8.77 -6.59 -16.81
N LEU A 173 -7.66 -6.67 -16.08
CA LEU A 173 -7.46 -5.83 -14.89
C LEU A 173 -7.12 -4.42 -15.34
N LYS A 174 -7.90 -3.45 -14.90
CA LYS A 174 -7.68 -2.03 -15.16
C LYS A 174 -7.58 -1.27 -13.84
N PRO A 175 -6.65 -0.31 -13.71
CA PRO A 175 -6.62 0.56 -12.56
C PRO A 175 -7.79 1.55 -12.60
N CYS A 176 -8.39 1.83 -11.45
CA CYS A 176 -9.29 2.97 -11.36
C CYS A 176 -8.52 4.27 -11.53
N GLU A 177 -9.10 5.17 -12.31
CA GLU A 177 -8.61 6.53 -12.57
C GLU A 177 -9.70 7.57 -12.34
N ILE A 178 -9.37 8.85 -12.41
CA ILE A 178 -10.35 9.92 -12.20
C ILE A 178 -11.45 9.81 -13.24
N GLY A 179 -12.70 9.68 -12.75
CA GLY A 179 -13.88 9.56 -13.59
C GLY A 179 -14.11 8.19 -14.24
N VAL A 180 -13.28 7.18 -13.95
CA VAL A 180 -13.37 5.84 -14.56
C VAL A 180 -13.23 4.75 -13.50
N PRO A 181 -14.11 3.75 -13.46
CA PRO A 181 -15.25 3.47 -14.36
C PRO A 181 -16.52 4.31 -14.09
N THR A 182 -16.53 5.12 -13.04
CA THR A 182 -17.68 6.01 -12.72
C THR A 182 -17.20 7.42 -12.44
N HIS A 183 -18.06 8.43 -12.72
CA HIS A 183 -17.68 9.86 -12.63
C HIS A 183 -17.31 10.34 -11.23
N ASN A 184 -17.76 9.65 -10.17
CA ASN A 184 -17.51 10.07 -8.80
C ASN A 184 -16.15 9.61 -8.25
N ILE A 185 -15.39 8.86 -9.03
CA ILE A 185 -14.06 8.39 -8.65
C ILE A 185 -13.06 9.52 -8.82
N THR A 186 -12.36 9.87 -7.73
CA THR A 186 -11.36 10.94 -7.72
C THR A 186 -10.06 10.48 -7.08
N CYS A 187 -9.00 11.28 -7.25
CA CYS A 187 -7.70 11.07 -6.61
C CYS A 187 -7.11 12.39 -6.15
N GLY A 188 -7.26 12.71 -4.88
CA GLY A 188 -6.64 13.89 -4.25
C GLY A 188 -7.32 15.22 -4.53
N SER A 189 -8.42 15.26 -5.26
CA SER A 189 -9.15 16.49 -5.52
C SER A 189 -10.03 16.87 -4.33
N VAL A 190 -9.77 18.04 -3.76
CA VAL A 190 -10.66 18.66 -2.77
C VAL A 190 -11.90 19.17 -3.54
N GLY A 191 -13.10 18.70 -3.20
CA GLY A 191 -14.34 19.34 -3.65
C GLY A 191 -15.30 18.52 -4.52
N LEU A 192 -15.02 17.27 -4.82
CA LEU A 192 -16.00 16.33 -5.37
C LEU A 192 -16.32 15.26 -4.31
N ASP A 193 -17.56 14.84 -4.21
CA ASP A 193 -18.14 14.00 -3.16
C ASP A 193 -17.15 13.03 -2.51
N GLY A 194 -16.85 13.28 -1.23
CA GLY A 194 -15.73 12.75 -0.49
C GLY A 194 -15.62 11.21 -0.38
N ASN A 195 -16.69 10.48 -0.75
CA ASN A 195 -16.79 9.04 -0.47
C ASN A 195 -15.91 8.16 -1.37
N LEU A 196 -15.61 8.58 -2.62
CA LEU A 196 -14.75 7.84 -3.56
C LEU A 196 -13.42 8.56 -3.84
N ASN A 197 -13.07 9.52 -2.99
CA ASN A 197 -11.80 10.23 -3.12
C ASN A 197 -10.65 9.33 -2.69
N GLY A 198 -9.76 9.08 -3.63
CA GLY A 198 -8.64 8.17 -3.52
C GLY A 198 -8.82 6.86 -4.29
N ALA A 199 -10.06 6.45 -4.59
CA ALA A 199 -10.31 5.24 -5.37
C ALA A 199 -9.66 5.32 -6.77
N GLY A 200 -9.60 6.50 -7.39
CA GLY A 200 -8.98 6.74 -8.70
C GLY A 200 -7.45 6.89 -8.68
N CYS A 201 -6.80 6.64 -7.55
CA CYS A 201 -5.37 6.83 -7.45
C CYS A 201 -4.52 5.68 -8.00
N ALA A 202 -5.11 4.52 -8.27
CA ALA A 202 -4.37 3.36 -8.77
C ALA A 202 -3.66 3.63 -10.10
N ALA A 203 -4.32 4.30 -11.05
CA ALA A 203 -3.69 4.68 -12.31
C ALA A 203 -2.49 5.62 -12.10
N LYS A 204 -2.65 6.66 -11.26
CA LYS A 204 -1.52 7.55 -10.91
C LYS A 204 -0.36 6.77 -10.27
N ALA A 205 -0.64 5.86 -9.34
CA ALA A 205 0.38 5.07 -8.67
C ALA A 205 1.17 4.16 -9.63
N ILE A 206 0.58 3.75 -10.76
CA ILE A 206 1.24 2.96 -11.79
C ILE A 206 2.10 3.86 -12.70
N PHE A 207 1.54 4.96 -13.19
CA PHE A 207 2.13 5.73 -14.28
C PHE A 207 3.03 6.89 -13.82
N ASP A 208 2.78 7.45 -12.62
CA ASP A 208 3.59 8.51 -12.05
C ASP A 208 4.70 7.92 -11.16
N LYS A 209 5.93 8.03 -11.63
CA LYS A 209 7.14 7.55 -10.91
C LYS A 209 7.36 8.26 -9.56
N ASP A 210 6.83 9.47 -9.41
CA ASP A 210 7.01 10.30 -8.23
C ASP A 210 5.78 10.29 -7.30
N TYR A 211 4.74 9.53 -7.66
CA TYR A 211 3.51 9.42 -6.88
C TYR A 211 3.75 9.17 -5.39
N PHE A 212 4.51 8.12 -5.06
CA PHE A 212 4.80 7.75 -3.66
C PHE A 212 5.73 8.73 -2.95
N LYS A 213 6.49 9.55 -3.67
CA LYS A 213 7.32 10.61 -3.07
C LYS A 213 6.47 11.79 -2.58
N ASN A 214 5.34 12.02 -3.25
CA ASN A 214 4.47 13.18 -3.05
C ASN A 214 3.15 12.83 -2.36
N LEU A 215 3.11 11.71 -1.61
CA LEU A 215 1.95 11.38 -0.79
C LEU A 215 1.68 12.49 0.23
N PRO A 216 0.41 12.96 0.36
CA PRO A 216 0.06 14.06 1.28
C PRO A 216 0.20 13.69 2.75
#